data_da209bf61c86ee1c19b4ccc94a16ff7b
#
_entry.id   da209bf61c86ee1c19b4ccc94a16ff7b
#
_cell.length_a   1.000
_cell.length_b   1.000
_cell.length_c   1.000
_cell.angle_alpha   90.00
_cell.angle_beta   90.00
_cell.angle_gamma   90.00
#
_symmetry.space_group_name_H-M   'P 1'
#
loop_
_entity.id
_entity.type
_entity.pdbx_description
1 polymer ?
#
loop_
_entity_poly.entity_id
_entity_poly.type
_entity_poly.pdbx_seq_one_letter_code
_entity_poly.pdbx_strand_id
1 'polypeptide(L)'
;VAQDYTVEQLNYGRKVIDFMRWDNVAFGISLLLLVASIITMGVRGFNWGLDFTGGTVIEINLSKPADLDKMRESLTKNGFADPLLQNFGSSRDVIVRMPPVTGNAGQELGNKIISVINANIDKDAVVKRVEFVGPSVGSELAQTGAMALLAALISILIYVGFRFEWRLALGAVIALAHDVIITLGVLSLFHIEVDLTIVASLMSVIGYSLNDSIVVSDRIRENFRKIRRGTPYEIMNVSLTQTLSRTIMTSATTLLVVLMLYIFGGEMLKGFSLAMLIGVSIGTISSIYVASALALKLGMKREHMIQQKVEKEGADQPSILP
;
A
#
# COMPACT_ATOMS: atom_id res chain seq x y z
N VAL A 1 38.39 24.22 7.75
CA VAL A 1 37.75 25.52 7.53
C VAL A 1 36.53 25.53 8.40
N ALA A 2 36.51 26.40 9.44
CA ALA A 2 35.34 26.55 10.31
C ALA A 2 34.14 27.01 9.46
N GLN A 3 33.00 26.35 9.65
CA GLN A 3 31.77 26.77 8.95
C GLN A 3 31.31 28.09 9.57
N ASP A 4 31.34 29.17 8.78
CA ASP A 4 30.88 30.50 9.22
C ASP A 4 29.35 30.64 9.27
N TYR A 5 28.60 29.54 9.37
CA TYR A 5 27.14 29.53 9.46
C TYR A 5 26.65 28.36 10.33
N THR A 6 25.43 28.53 10.90
CA THR A 6 24.69 27.44 11.57
C THR A 6 23.66 26.86 10.62
N VAL A 7 23.29 25.57 10.81
CA VAL A 7 22.28 24.89 9.97
C VAL A 7 20.93 25.58 10.04
N GLU A 8 20.59 26.17 11.19
CA GLU A 8 19.37 26.96 11.38
C GLU A 8 19.33 28.22 10.48
N GLN A 9 20.49 28.83 10.17
CA GLN A 9 20.54 29.96 9.23
C GLN A 9 20.12 29.56 7.82
N LEU A 10 20.31 28.30 7.43
CA LEU A 10 19.82 27.77 6.17
C LEU A 10 18.29 27.62 6.16
N ASN A 11 17.67 27.58 7.33
CA ASN A 11 16.22 27.48 7.55
C ASN A 11 15.62 28.77 8.13
N TYR A 12 16.14 29.92 7.72
CA TYR A 12 15.66 31.23 8.19
C TYR A 12 15.64 31.40 9.72
N GLY A 13 16.62 30.82 10.40
CA GLY A 13 16.73 30.85 11.88
C GLY A 13 15.81 29.89 12.61
N ARG A 14 15.06 29.02 11.90
CA ARG A 14 14.20 28.01 12.50
C ARG A 14 14.99 26.73 12.76
N LYS A 15 14.59 26.01 13.83
CA LYS A 15 15.17 24.75 14.21
C LYS A 15 15.15 23.74 13.05
N VAL A 16 16.23 22.98 12.88
CA VAL A 16 16.36 21.92 11.89
C VAL A 16 16.50 20.59 12.58
N ILE A 17 15.72 19.61 12.18
CA ILE A 17 15.76 18.24 12.72
C ILE A 17 16.74 17.44 11.86
N ASP A 18 17.65 16.74 12.53
CA ASP A 18 18.64 15.90 11.86
C ASP A 18 18.07 14.49 11.57
N PHE A 19 17.26 14.38 10.51
CA PHE A 19 16.68 13.13 10.07
C PHE A 19 17.71 12.16 9.53
N MET A 20 18.68 12.67 8.77
CA MET A 20 19.67 11.85 8.08
C MET A 20 20.69 11.19 9.02
N ARG A 21 20.72 11.60 10.30
CA ARG A 21 21.51 10.92 11.32
C ARG A 21 21.10 9.45 11.49
N TRP A 22 19.81 9.17 11.31
CA TRP A 22 19.22 7.85 11.51
C TRP A 22 19.04 7.06 10.21
N ASP A 23 19.55 7.57 9.09
CA ASP A 23 19.34 6.97 7.76
C ASP A 23 19.81 5.52 7.67
N ASN A 24 21.00 5.20 8.19
CA ASN A 24 21.53 3.83 8.17
C ASN A 24 20.72 2.86 9.04
N VAL A 25 20.22 3.32 10.19
CA VAL A 25 19.35 2.51 11.07
C VAL A 25 18.01 2.29 10.37
N ALA A 26 17.44 3.33 9.80
CA ALA A 26 16.19 3.25 9.06
C ALA A 26 16.31 2.34 7.83
N PHE A 27 17.41 2.40 7.08
CA PHE A 27 17.69 1.47 5.98
C PHE A 27 17.81 0.02 6.46
N GLY A 28 18.48 -0.21 7.58
CA GLY A 28 18.60 -1.55 8.17
C GLY A 28 17.23 -2.14 8.53
N ILE A 29 16.38 -1.35 9.20
CA ILE A 29 15.01 -1.74 9.55
C ILE A 29 14.16 -1.97 8.29
N SER A 30 14.22 -1.07 7.32
CA SER A 30 13.50 -1.19 6.05
C SER A 30 13.89 -2.44 5.28
N LEU A 31 15.18 -2.72 5.19
CA LEU A 31 15.68 -3.94 4.52
C LEU A 31 15.21 -5.20 5.24
N LEU A 32 15.28 -5.21 6.58
CA LEU A 32 14.80 -6.33 7.40
C LEU A 32 13.31 -6.58 7.19
N LEU A 33 12.48 -5.53 7.22
CA LEU A 33 11.05 -5.62 6.97
C LEU A 33 10.74 -6.10 5.54
N LEU A 34 11.49 -5.63 4.57
CA LEU A 34 11.32 -6.03 3.17
C LEU A 34 11.66 -7.50 2.95
N VAL A 35 12.80 -7.96 3.50
CA VAL A 35 13.20 -9.37 3.44
C VAL A 35 12.20 -10.25 4.20
N ALA A 36 11.78 -9.86 5.39
CA ALA A 36 10.76 -10.57 6.17
C ALA A 36 9.43 -10.66 5.40
N SER A 37 9.01 -9.59 4.73
CA SER A 37 7.80 -9.57 3.91
C SER A 37 7.91 -10.54 2.74
N ILE A 38 9.02 -10.54 2.01
CA ILE A 38 9.24 -11.46 0.88
C ILE A 38 9.25 -12.92 1.35
N ILE A 39 9.94 -13.21 2.45
CA ILE A 39 9.96 -14.57 3.03
C ILE A 39 8.55 -14.98 3.44
N THR A 40 7.82 -14.11 4.12
CA THR A 40 6.44 -14.40 4.56
C THR A 40 5.53 -14.69 3.38
N MET A 41 5.58 -13.88 2.33
CA MET A 41 4.81 -14.12 1.10
C MET A 41 5.18 -15.44 0.42
N GLY A 42 6.48 -15.81 0.42
CA GLY A 42 6.94 -17.07 -0.16
C GLY A 42 6.56 -18.31 0.63
N VAL A 43 6.56 -18.23 1.97
CA VAL A 43 6.29 -19.37 2.86
C VAL A 43 4.79 -19.54 3.14
N ARG A 44 4.08 -18.45 3.43
CA ARG A 44 2.65 -18.49 3.79
C ARG A 44 1.72 -18.30 2.60
N GLY A 45 2.21 -17.70 1.51
CA GLY A 45 1.38 -17.33 0.37
C GLY A 45 0.33 -16.27 0.71
N PHE A 46 -0.69 -16.18 -0.13
CA PHE A 46 -1.82 -15.28 0.05
C PHE A 46 -3.11 -16.05 0.25
N ASN A 47 -4.00 -15.50 1.06
CA ASN A 47 -5.38 -15.96 1.14
C ASN A 47 -6.20 -15.23 0.05
N TRP A 48 -6.28 -15.86 -1.13
CA TRP A 48 -6.99 -15.26 -2.26
C TRP A 48 -8.50 -15.26 -2.05
N GLY A 49 -9.12 -14.11 -2.26
CA GLY A 49 -10.54 -13.90 -2.17
C GLY A 49 -11.33 -14.54 -3.32
N LEU A 50 -12.64 -14.57 -3.14
CA LEU A 50 -13.60 -15.12 -4.10
C LEU A 50 -13.46 -14.47 -5.49
N ASP A 51 -13.14 -13.18 -5.54
CA ASP A 51 -12.99 -12.41 -6.77
C ASP A 51 -11.95 -13.00 -7.72
N PHE A 52 -10.93 -13.66 -7.17
CA PHE A 52 -9.81 -14.23 -7.93
C PHE A 52 -9.88 -15.75 -8.08
N THR A 53 -10.39 -16.45 -7.07
CA THR A 53 -10.47 -17.91 -7.09
C THR A 53 -11.73 -18.42 -7.77
N GLY A 54 -12.78 -17.61 -7.82
CA GLY A 54 -14.12 -18.07 -8.15
C GLY A 54 -14.71 -18.97 -7.05
N GLY A 55 -15.93 -19.38 -7.22
CA GLY A 55 -16.66 -20.24 -6.30
C GLY A 55 -17.91 -19.58 -5.72
N THR A 56 -18.39 -20.12 -4.61
CA THR A 56 -19.56 -19.58 -3.88
C THR A 56 -19.20 -19.31 -2.43
N VAL A 57 -19.58 -18.13 -1.96
CA VAL A 57 -19.46 -17.75 -0.54
C VAL A 57 -20.86 -17.55 0.01
N ILE A 58 -21.13 -18.20 1.14
CA ILE A 58 -22.42 -18.15 1.82
C ILE A 58 -22.18 -17.66 3.24
N GLU A 59 -22.77 -16.53 3.57
CA GLU A 59 -22.75 -15.99 4.92
C GLU A 59 -23.99 -16.48 5.68
N ILE A 60 -23.77 -17.18 6.81
CA ILE A 60 -24.81 -17.81 7.61
C ILE A 60 -24.73 -17.23 9.02
N ASN A 61 -25.88 -16.85 9.55
CA ASN A 61 -26.03 -16.50 10.97
C ASN A 61 -26.68 -17.64 11.72
N LEU A 62 -26.02 -18.04 12.80
CA LEU A 62 -26.49 -19.09 13.70
C LEU A 62 -27.14 -18.49 14.96
N SER A 63 -28.04 -19.23 15.60
CA SER A 63 -28.62 -18.86 16.89
C SER A 63 -27.64 -19.03 18.06
N LYS A 64 -26.62 -19.88 17.87
CA LYS A 64 -25.59 -20.22 18.86
C LYS A 64 -24.19 -20.05 18.28
N PRO A 65 -23.16 -19.96 19.13
CA PRO A 65 -21.77 -19.97 18.65
C PRO A 65 -21.48 -21.17 17.75
N ALA A 66 -20.82 -20.92 16.63
CA ALA A 66 -20.54 -21.92 15.61
C ALA A 66 -19.51 -22.96 16.08
N ASP A 67 -19.82 -24.23 15.88
CA ASP A 67 -18.85 -25.31 15.92
C ASP A 67 -18.44 -25.66 14.48
N LEU A 68 -17.33 -25.04 14.04
CA LEU A 68 -16.89 -25.14 12.65
C LEU A 68 -16.54 -26.57 12.24
N ASP A 69 -16.05 -27.40 13.17
CA ASP A 69 -15.65 -28.77 12.87
C ASP A 69 -16.87 -29.65 12.64
N LYS A 70 -17.90 -29.53 13.47
CA LYS A 70 -19.18 -30.23 13.25
C LYS A 70 -19.88 -29.78 11.98
N MET A 71 -19.82 -28.47 11.68
CA MET A 71 -20.39 -27.94 10.44
C MET A 71 -19.67 -28.50 9.23
N ARG A 72 -18.33 -28.55 9.25
CA ARG A 72 -17.51 -29.13 8.17
C ARG A 72 -17.84 -30.62 7.98
N GLU A 73 -17.85 -31.37 9.05
CA GLU A 73 -18.18 -32.80 9.01
C GLU A 73 -19.59 -33.06 8.44
N SER A 74 -20.58 -32.29 8.87
CA SER A 74 -21.95 -32.39 8.37
C SER A 74 -22.05 -32.06 6.89
N LEU A 75 -21.39 -30.99 6.42
CA LEU A 75 -21.41 -30.64 5.01
C LEU A 75 -20.69 -31.70 4.16
N THR A 76 -19.55 -32.19 4.59
CA THR A 76 -18.79 -33.23 3.88
C THR A 76 -19.59 -34.55 3.78
N LYS A 77 -20.28 -34.96 4.84
CA LYS A 77 -21.16 -36.15 4.83
C LYS A 77 -22.35 -36.02 3.89
N ASN A 78 -22.81 -34.79 3.64
CA ASN A 78 -23.89 -34.50 2.71
C ASN A 78 -23.46 -34.22 1.27
N GLY A 79 -22.20 -34.52 0.93
CA GLY A 79 -21.68 -34.46 -0.45
C GLY A 79 -21.08 -33.13 -0.88
N PHE A 80 -20.86 -32.21 0.05
CA PHE A 80 -20.16 -30.96 -0.23
C PHE A 80 -18.65 -31.16 -0.05
N ALA A 81 -17.90 -31.17 -1.17
CA ALA A 81 -16.46 -31.38 -1.13
C ALA A 81 -15.74 -30.13 -0.65
N ASP A 82 -14.77 -30.30 0.24
CA ASP A 82 -13.82 -29.29 0.72
C ASP A 82 -14.43 -27.93 1.12
N PRO A 83 -15.49 -27.90 1.99
CA PRO A 83 -16.03 -26.65 2.46
C PRO A 83 -15.04 -25.97 3.39
N LEU A 84 -14.72 -24.71 3.10
CA LEU A 84 -13.87 -23.88 3.94
C LEU A 84 -14.77 -23.01 4.81
N LEU A 85 -14.70 -23.23 6.14
CA LEU A 85 -15.53 -22.52 7.10
C LEU A 85 -14.67 -21.63 7.98
N GLN A 86 -15.13 -20.41 8.20
CA GLN A 86 -14.51 -19.46 9.12
C GLN A 86 -15.55 -18.57 9.79
N ASN A 87 -15.27 -18.13 11.02
CA ASN A 87 -16.09 -17.12 11.66
C ASN A 87 -15.89 -15.75 11.00
N PHE A 88 -16.96 -14.95 10.94
CA PHE A 88 -16.98 -13.67 10.28
C PHE A 88 -17.66 -12.62 11.16
N GLY A 89 -16.89 -11.76 11.78
CA GLY A 89 -17.37 -10.68 12.64
C GLY A 89 -17.80 -11.12 14.03
N SER A 90 -18.57 -12.20 14.16
CA SER A 90 -19.01 -12.76 15.45
C SER A 90 -18.82 -14.27 15.51
N SER A 91 -18.93 -14.84 16.71
CA SER A 91 -18.88 -16.32 16.89
C SER A 91 -20.10 -17.05 16.32
N ARG A 92 -21.16 -16.33 15.98
CA ARG A 92 -22.40 -16.85 15.39
C ARG A 92 -22.49 -16.65 13.89
N ASP A 93 -21.68 -15.79 13.34
CA ASP A 93 -21.64 -15.57 11.90
C ASP A 93 -20.53 -16.42 11.28
N VAL A 94 -20.90 -17.23 10.29
CA VAL A 94 -19.99 -18.15 9.61
C VAL A 94 -20.03 -17.89 8.12
N ILE A 95 -18.86 -17.82 7.52
CA ILE A 95 -18.69 -17.88 6.08
C ILE A 95 -18.39 -19.32 5.69
N VAL A 96 -19.21 -19.86 4.78
CA VAL A 96 -18.98 -21.12 4.09
C VAL A 96 -18.52 -20.79 2.67
N ARG A 97 -17.29 -21.13 2.36
CA ARG A 97 -16.72 -20.97 1.02
C ARG A 97 -16.67 -22.34 0.35
N MET A 98 -17.27 -22.41 -0.83
CA MET A 98 -17.26 -23.60 -1.68
C MET A 98 -16.43 -23.36 -2.91
N PRO A 99 -15.58 -24.33 -3.33
CA PRO A 99 -14.86 -24.24 -4.58
C PRO A 99 -15.81 -24.16 -5.77
N PRO A 100 -15.34 -23.70 -6.94
CA PRO A 100 -16.16 -23.62 -8.15
C PRO A 100 -16.68 -25.02 -8.52
N VAL A 101 -18.00 -25.14 -8.68
CA VAL A 101 -18.66 -26.40 -9.08
C VAL A 101 -19.42 -26.16 -10.37
N THR A 102 -19.26 -27.05 -11.35
CA THR A 102 -20.04 -27.03 -12.57
C THR A 102 -21.48 -27.49 -12.29
N GLY A 103 -22.45 -26.63 -12.58
CA GLY A 103 -23.87 -26.96 -12.56
C GLY A 103 -24.69 -26.18 -11.53
N ASN A 104 -24.55 -26.45 -10.25
CA ASN A 104 -25.34 -25.80 -9.19
C ASN A 104 -24.47 -24.76 -8.45
N ALA A 105 -24.70 -23.50 -8.73
CA ALA A 105 -23.92 -22.41 -8.16
C ALA A 105 -24.84 -21.31 -7.61
N GLY A 106 -24.28 -20.45 -6.77
CA GLY A 106 -24.97 -19.30 -6.23
C GLY A 106 -26.10 -19.64 -5.26
N GLN A 107 -27.29 -19.08 -5.47
CA GLN A 107 -28.42 -19.17 -4.56
C GLN A 107 -28.90 -20.61 -4.30
N GLU A 108 -28.87 -21.46 -5.34
CA GLU A 108 -29.30 -22.85 -5.21
C GLU A 108 -28.36 -23.63 -4.30
N LEU A 109 -27.06 -23.44 -4.44
CA LEU A 109 -26.06 -24.03 -3.55
C LEU A 109 -26.23 -23.53 -2.11
N GLY A 110 -26.48 -22.21 -1.95
CA GLY A 110 -26.78 -21.61 -0.65
C GLY A 110 -28.01 -22.26 0.04
N ASN A 111 -29.07 -22.45 -0.70
CA ASN A 111 -30.29 -23.10 -0.20
C ASN A 111 -30.06 -24.57 0.21
N LYS A 112 -29.25 -25.31 -0.53
CA LYS A 112 -28.88 -26.69 -0.16
C LYS A 112 -28.03 -26.73 1.09
N ILE A 113 -27.04 -25.86 1.21
CA ILE A 113 -26.16 -25.79 2.39
C ILE A 113 -26.98 -25.42 3.63
N ILE A 114 -27.83 -24.39 3.55
CA ILE A 114 -28.66 -24.02 4.72
C ILE A 114 -29.62 -25.12 5.14
N SER A 115 -30.17 -25.88 4.18
CA SER A 115 -31.03 -27.01 4.51
C SER A 115 -30.29 -28.10 5.31
N VAL A 116 -29.05 -28.40 4.96
CA VAL A 116 -28.20 -29.33 5.69
C VAL A 116 -27.87 -28.82 7.10
N ILE A 117 -27.53 -27.53 7.21
CA ILE A 117 -27.22 -26.90 8.50
C ILE A 117 -28.46 -26.87 9.40
N ASN A 118 -29.62 -26.51 8.87
CA ASN A 118 -30.87 -26.50 9.62
C ASN A 118 -31.29 -27.93 10.10
N ALA A 119 -30.97 -28.92 9.30
CA ALA A 119 -31.30 -30.31 9.68
C ALA A 119 -30.35 -30.90 10.74
N ASN A 120 -29.07 -30.49 10.73
CA ASN A 120 -28.05 -31.21 11.51
C ASN A 120 -27.36 -30.36 12.59
N ILE A 121 -27.40 -29.04 12.49
CA ILE A 121 -26.60 -28.11 13.34
C ILE A 121 -27.48 -27.14 14.12
N ASP A 122 -28.26 -26.32 13.43
CA ASP A 122 -29.06 -25.26 14.02
C ASP A 122 -30.28 -24.96 13.15
N LYS A 123 -31.47 -25.27 13.71
CA LYS A 123 -32.75 -25.09 13.00
C LYS A 123 -33.10 -23.65 12.66
N ASP A 124 -32.53 -22.72 13.42
CA ASP A 124 -32.78 -21.28 13.28
C ASP A 124 -31.69 -20.55 12.47
N ALA A 125 -30.80 -21.30 11.84
CA ALA A 125 -29.77 -20.74 11.00
C ALA A 125 -30.37 -20.05 9.76
N VAL A 126 -29.88 -18.85 9.46
CA VAL A 126 -30.37 -18.01 8.35
C VAL A 126 -29.21 -17.62 7.42
N VAL A 127 -29.43 -17.72 6.12
CA VAL A 127 -28.52 -17.19 5.12
C VAL A 127 -28.67 -15.66 5.07
N LYS A 128 -27.60 -14.94 5.35
CA LYS A 128 -27.55 -13.48 5.22
C LYS A 128 -27.24 -13.07 3.79
N ARG A 129 -26.29 -13.75 3.17
CA ARG A 129 -25.78 -13.39 1.84
C ARG A 129 -25.23 -14.60 1.12
N VAL A 130 -25.42 -14.62 -0.19
CA VAL A 130 -24.78 -15.58 -1.10
C VAL A 130 -24.09 -14.80 -2.20
N GLU A 131 -22.81 -15.04 -2.39
CA GLU A 131 -22.01 -14.50 -3.48
C GLU A 131 -21.48 -15.65 -4.33
N PHE A 132 -21.52 -15.43 -5.63
CA PHE A 132 -21.01 -16.38 -6.60
C PHE A 132 -20.16 -15.68 -7.64
N VAL A 133 -18.98 -16.23 -7.89
CA VAL A 133 -18.09 -15.82 -8.96
C VAL A 133 -17.73 -17.06 -9.79
N GLY A 134 -18.04 -17.02 -11.09
CA GLY A 134 -17.64 -18.10 -11.99
C GLY A 134 -16.12 -18.18 -12.14
N PRO A 135 -15.55 -19.39 -12.39
CA PRO A 135 -14.09 -19.57 -12.48
C PRO A 135 -13.45 -18.73 -13.59
N SER A 136 -14.13 -18.58 -14.72
CA SER A 136 -13.66 -17.74 -15.83
C SER A 136 -13.64 -16.26 -15.46
N VAL A 137 -14.65 -15.80 -14.72
CA VAL A 137 -14.75 -14.41 -14.24
C VAL A 137 -13.65 -14.13 -13.23
N GLY A 138 -13.40 -15.05 -12.29
CA GLY A 138 -12.34 -14.91 -11.31
C GLY A 138 -10.95 -14.76 -11.96
N SER A 139 -10.64 -15.59 -12.96
CA SER A 139 -9.37 -15.50 -13.67
C SER A 139 -9.25 -14.20 -14.50
N GLU A 140 -10.34 -13.73 -15.09
CA GLU A 140 -10.40 -12.46 -15.83
C GLU A 140 -10.19 -11.27 -14.89
N LEU A 141 -10.81 -11.27 -13.71
CA LEU A 141 -10.63 -10.23 -12.70
C LEU A 141 -9.19 -10.19 -12.17
N ALA A 142 -8.58 -11.36 -11.93
CA ALA A 142 -7.18 -11.45 -11.51
C ALA A 142 -6.24 -10.86 -12.57
N GLN A 143 -6.43 -11.22 -13.83
CA GLN A 143 -5.63 -10.70 -14.93
C GLN A 143 -5.82 -9.20 -15.11
N THR A 144 -7.07 -8.72 -15.11
CA THR A 144 -7.41 -7.30 -15.28
C THR A 144 -6.87 -6.48 -14.10
N GLY A 145 -7.00 -6.96 -12.86
CA GLY A 145 -6.47 -6.30 -11.67
C GLY A 145 -4.94 -6.19 -11.70
N ALA A 146 -4.25 -7.26 -12.10
CA ALA A 146 -2.79 -7.25 -12.27
C ALA A 146 -2.33 -6.29 -13.38
N MET A 147 -3.04 -6.28 -14.51
CA MET A 147 -2.74 -5.35 -15.61
C MET A 147 -2.98 -3.89 -15.21
N ALA A 148 -4.06 -3.61 -14.50
CA ALA A 148 -4.36 -2.27 -14.00
C ALA A 148 -3.28 -1.77 -13.03
N LEU A 149 -2.85 -2.61 -12.09
CA LEU A 149 -1.77 -2.28 -11.17
C LEU A 149 -0.45 -2.02 -11.91
N LEU A 150 -0.11 -2.87 -12.87
CA LEU A 150 1.10 -2.71 -13.68
C LEU A 150 1.05 -1.42 -14.53
N ALA A 151 -0.08 -1.14 -15.17
CA ALA A 151 -0.28 0.08 -15.95
C ALA A 151 -0.16 1.34 -15.07
N ALA A 152 -0.73 1.31 -13.87
CA ALA A 152 -0.60 2.40 -12.90
C ALA A 152 0.87 2.62 -12.51
N LEU A 153 1.61 1.56 -12.18
CA LEU A 153 3.03 1.65 -11.82
C LEU A 153 3.89 2.20 -12.96
N ILE A 154 3.66 1.73 -14.20
CA ILE A 154 4.38 2.22 -15.38
C ILE A 154 4.07 3.70 -15.62
N SER A 155 2.80 4.10 -15.54
CA SER A 155 2.39 5.51 -15.71
C SER A 155 3.04 6.42 -14.68
N ILE A 156 3.12 5.97 -13.43
CA ILE A 156 3.78 6.68 -12.34
C ILE A 156 5.28 6.80 -12.59
N LEU A 157 5.95 5.72 -13.01
CA LEU A 157 7.36 5.71 -13.37
C LEU A 157 7.69 6.74 -14.45
N ILE A 158 6.88 6.77 -15.50
CA ILE A 158 7.01 7.74 -16.60
C ILE A 158 6.85 9.16 -16.07
N TYR A 159 5.77 9.43 -15.32
CA TYR A 159 5.51 10.77 -14.78
C TYR A 159 6.64 11.25 -13.87
N VAL A 160 7.05 10.43 -12.90
CA VAL A 160 8.11 10.77 -11.93
C VAL A 160 9.45 10.94 -12.63
N GLY A 161 9.76 10.10 -13.62
CA GLY A 161 10.98 10.18 -14.43
C GLY A 161 11.10 11.49 -15.23
N PHE A 162 9.99 12.01 -15.78
CA PHE A 162 9.98 13.30 -16.46
C PHE A 162 9.93 14.48 -15.50
N ARG A 163 9.33 14.31 -14.33
CA ARG A 163 9.10 15.41 -13.37
C ARG A 163 10.31 15.75 -12.52
N PHE A 164 11.11 14.75 -12.16
CA PHE A 164 12.20 14.88 -11.20
C PHE A 164 13.56 14.48 -11.80
N GLU A 165 14.61 14.94 -11.13
CA GLU A 165 15.95 14.44 -11.39
C GLU A 165 16.01 12.92 -11.05
N TRP A 166 16.73 12.15 -11.84
CA TRP A 166 16.70 10.69 -11.82
C TRP A 166 16.97 10.06 -10.43
N ARG A 167 17.80 10.71 -9.58
CA ARG A 167 18.07 10.20 -8.22
C ARG A 167 16.88 10.33 -7.30
N LEU A 168 16.17 11.48 -7.37
CA LEU A 168 14.91 11.67 -6.64
C LEU A 168 13.81 10.76 -7.19
N ALA A 169 13.73 10.61 -8.50
CA ALA A 169 12.80 9.73 -9.16
C ALA A 169 13.01 8.27 -8.74
N LEU A 170 14.25 7.79 -8.77
CA LEU A 170 14.59 6.44 -8.36
C LEU A 170 14.31 6.21 -6.87
N GLY A 171 14.65 7.18 -6.01
CA GLY A 171 14.33 7.14 -4.59
C GLY A 171 12.84 6.99 -4.33
N ALA A 172 12.01 7.78 -5.00
CA ALA A 172 10.55 7.72 -4.88
C ALA A 172 9.98 6.39 -5.35
N VAL A 173 10.45 5.84 -6.47
CA VAL A 173 9.99 4.56 -7.02
C VAL A 173 10.38 3.39 -6.12
N ILE A 174 11.60 3.38 -5.59
CA ILE A 174 12.05 2.33 -4.66
C ILE A 174 11.28 2.41 -3.35
N ALA A 175 11.02 3.61 -2.83
CA ALA A 175 10.18 3.79 -1.65
C ALA A 175 8.75 3.27 -1.88
N LEU A 176 8.18 3.53 -3.06
CA LEU A 176 6.87 3.05 -3.43
C LEU A 176 6.81 1.51 -3.49
N ALA A 177 7.77 0.88 -4.15
CA ALA A 177 7.89 -0.58 -4.20
C ALA A 177 8.06 -1.19 -2.79
N HIS A 178 8.89 -0.56 -1.96
CA HIS A 178 9.07 -0.92 -0.55
C HIS A 178 7.75 -0.90 0.22
N ASP A 179 6.96 0.16 0.10
CA ASP A 179 5.70 0.33 0.82
C ASP A 179 4.67 -0.73 0.42
N VAL A 180 4.55 -1.00 -0.88
CA VAL A 180 3.66 -2.03 -1.41
C VAL A 180 4.08 -3.43 -0.95
N ILE A 181 5.37 -3.77 -1.04
CA ILE A 181 5.88 -5.09 -0.65
C ILE A 181 5.66 -5.33 0.85
N ILE A 182 5.92 -4.35 1.69
CA ILE A 182 5.70 -4.49 3.14
C ILE A 182 4.21 -4.61 3.45
N THR A 183 3.36 -3.82 2.80
CA THR A 183 1.90 -3.93 2.97
C THR A 183 1.41 -5.32 2.59
N LEU A 184 1.81 -5.84 1.44
CA LEU A 184 1.50 -7.21 1.01
C LEU A 184 2.06 -8.26 1.98
N GLY A 185 3.27 -8.07 2.49
CA GLY A 185 3.89 -8.95 3.48
C GLY A 185 3.08 -9.04 4.77
N VAL A 186 2.55 -7.93 5.25
CA VAL A 186 1.68 -7.89 6.44
C VAL A 186 0.35 -8.58 6.17
N LEU A 187 -0.26 -8.36 4.99
CA LEU A 187 -1.49 -9.06 4.60
C LEU A 187 -1.28 -10.58 4.54
N SER A 188 -0.15 -11.03 3.98
CA SER A 188 0.25 -12.44 3.95
C SER A 188 0.49 -12.99 5.37
N LEU A 189 1.20 -12.23 6.23
CA LEU A 189 1.51 -12.65 7.59
C LEU A 189 0.26 -12.92 8.42
N PHE A 190 -0.74 -12.06 8.35
CA PHE A 190 -2.01 -12.20 9.06
C PHE A 190 -3.06 -12.99 8.28
N HIS A 191 -2.68 -13.52 7.11
CA HIS A 191 -3.54 -14.32 6.23
C HIS A 191 -4.87 -13.63 5.88
N ILE A 192 -4.81 -12.30 5.70
CA ILE A 192 -5.95 -11.47 5.36
C ILE A 192 -6.38 -11.79 3.93
N GLU A 193 -7.69 -11.90 3.73
CA GLU A 193 -8.25 -12.19 2.41
C GLU A 193 -7.94 -11.08 1.41
N VAL A 194 -7.32 -11.43 0.28
CA VAL A 194 -6.97 -10.52 -0.79
C VAL A 194 -8.04 -10.59 -1.88
N ASP A 195 -8.88 -9.57 -1.92
CA ASP A 195 -9.97 -9.38 -2.88
C ASP A 195 -9.74 -8.12 -3.73
N LEU A 196 -10.71 -7.73 -4.54
CA LEU A 196 -10.64 -6.49 -5.34
C LEU A 196 -10.57 -5.23 -4.48
N THR A 197 -11.11 -5.25 -3.27
CA THR A 197 -11.03 -4.10 -2.37
C THR A 197 -9.61 -3.88 -1.87
N ILE A 198 -8.84 -4.95 -1.66
CA ILE A 198 -7.41 -4.88 -1.35
C ILE A 198 -6.61 -4.31 -2.54
N VAL A 199 -6.91 -4.72 -3.77
CA VAL A 199 -6.26 -4.14 -4.96
C VAL A 199 -6.54 -2.63 -5.03
N ALA A 200 -7.77 -2.21 -4.80
CA ALA A 200 -8.14 -0.80 -4.73
C ALA A 200 -7.40 -0.05 -3.60
N SER A 201 -7.24 -0.69 -2.43
CA SER A 201 -6.48 -0.11 -1.31
C SER A 201 -5.00 0.05 -1.66
N LEU A 202 -4.38 -0.94 -2.31
CA LEU A 202 -2.99 -0.85 -2.76
C LEU A 202 -2.77 0.29 -3.76
N MET A 203 -3.70 0.47 -4.72
CA MET A 203 -3.66 1.61 -5.63
C MET A 203 -3.77 2.94 -4.88
N SER A 204 -4.62 3.00 -3.87
CA SER A 204 -4.77 4.19 -3.01
C SER A 204 -3.51 4.46 -2.19
N VAL A 205 -2.87 3.43 -1.64
CA VAL A 205 -1.57 3.53 -0.94
C VAL A 205 -0.48 4.03 -1.87
N ILE A 206 -0.42 3.50 -3.11
CA ILE A 206 0.52 3.95 -4.13
C ILE A 206 0.35 5.45 -4.41
N GLY A 207 -0.88 5.89 -4.63
CA GLY A 207 -1.17 7.30 -4.87
C GLY A 207 -0.84 8.19 -3.69
N TYR A 208 -1.13 7.73 -2.47
CA TYR A 208 -0.83 8.45 -1.24
C TYR A 208 0.69 8.58 -0.99
N SER A 209 1.42 7.48 -1.04
CA SER A 209 2.87 7.45 -0.83
C SER A 209 3.61 8.30 -1.89
N LEU A 210 3.14 8.21 -3.15
CA LEU A 210 3.69 9.03 -4.22
C LEU A 210 3.46 10.52 -3.99
N ASN A 211 2.26 10.93 -3.56
CA ASN A 211 1.95 12.33 -3.29
C ASN A 211 2.88 12.92 -2.22
N ASP A 212 3.12 12.21 -1.14
CA ASP A 212 4.04 12.66 -0.09
C ASP A 212 5.48 12.73 -0.58
N SER A 213 5.94 11.72 -1.31
CA SER A 213 7.27 11.70 -1.94
C SER A 213 7.48 12.85 -2.94
N ILE A 214 6.44 13.22 -3.70
CA ILE A 214 6.48 14.36 -4.63
C ILE A 214 6.65 15.68 -3.87
N VAL A 215 5.88 15.87 -2.79
CA VAL A 215 5.95 17.09 -1.97
C VAL A 215 7.33 17.27 -1.38
N VAL A 216 7.88 16.21 -0.82
CA VAL A 216 9.24 16.20 -0.24
C VAL A 216 10.29 16.45 -1.33
N SER A 217 10.20 15.77 -2.46
CA SER A 217 11.15 15.90 -3.58
C SER A 217 11.11 17.29 -4.21
N ASP A 218 9.95 17.90 -4.35
CA ASP A 218 9.83 19.29 -4.83
C ASP A 218 10.51 20.27 -3.88
N ARG A 219 10.33 20.11 -2.57
CA ARG A 219 10.99 20.96 -1.58
C ARG A 219 12.52 20.76 -1.59
N ILE A 220 12.98 19.53 -1.70
CA ILE A 220 14.40 19.20 -1.81
C ILE A 220 14.96 19.90 -3.05
N ARG A 221 14.33 19.76 -4.20
CA ARG A 221 14.76 20.38 -5.46
C ARG A 221 14.79 21.91 -5.35
N GLU A 222 13.78 22.51 -4.74
CA GLU A 222 13.72 23.95 -4.53
C GLU A 222 14.86 24.44 -3.63
N ASN A 223 15.11 23.78 -2.51
CA ASN A 223 16.16 24.15 -1.57
C ASN A 223 17.56 23.95 -2.16
N PHE A 224 17.80 22.88 -2.90
CA PHE A 224 19.08 22.69 -3.60
C PHE A 224 19.38 23.80 -4.62
N ARG A 225 18.34 24.43 -5.19
CA ARG A 225 18.49 25.59 -6.08
C ARG A 225 18.69 26.91 -5.35
N LYS A 226 17.95 27.13 -4.25
CA LYS A 226 17.92 28.40 -3.52
C LYS A 226 19.05 28.52 -2.50
N ILE A 227 19.36 27.48 -1.76
CA ILE A 227 20.36 27.50 -0.70
C ILE A 227 21.74 27.39 -1.32
N ARG A 228 22.51 28.48 -1.28
CA ARG A 228 23.83 28.54 -1.91
C ARG A 228 24.99 28.05 -1.04
N ARG A 229 24.74 27.87 0.26
CA ARG A 229 25.69 27.40 1.25
C ARG A 229 25.18 26.07 1.83
N GLY A 230 26.06 25.30 2.47
CA GLY A 230 25.70 24.05 3.11
C GLY A 230 26.00 22.81 2.28
N THR A 231 26.10 21.72 2.97
CA THR A 231 26.29 20.38 2.39
C THR A 231 24.97 19.79 1.89
N PRO A 232 24.98 18.85 0.94
CA PRO A 232 23.77 18.14 0.53
C PRO A 232 23.01 17.52 1.71
N TYR A 233 23.72 17.01 2.72
CA TYR A 233 23.15 16.47 3.96
C TYR A 233 22.33 17.52 4.73
N GLU A 234 22.89 18.71 4.93
CA GLU A 234 22.21 19.80 5.64
C GLU A 234 21.00 20.32 4.87
N ILE A 235 21.12 20.49 3.55
CA ILE A 235 20.01 20.92 2.69
C ILE A 235 18.88 19.89 2.71
N MET A 236 19.20 18.60 2.74
CA MET A 236 18.23 17.53 2.88
C MET A 236 17.45 17.65 4.20
N ASN A 237 18.15 17.77 5.33
CA ASN A 237 17.53 17.93 6.65
C ASN A 237 16.65 19.17 6.75
N VAL A 238 17.09 20.30 6.17
CA VAL A 238 16.27 21.52 6.07
C VAL A 238 15.00 21.27 5.28
N SER A 239 15.10 20.62 4.14
CA SER A 239 13.95 20.32 3.25
C SER A 239 12.92 19.42 3.95
N LEU A 240 13.37 18.35 4.60
CA LEU A 240 12.53 17.44 5.35
C LEU A 240 11.86 18.15 6.53
N THR A 241 12.61 18.99 7.26
CA THR A 241 12.04 19.77 8.36
C THR A 241 10.95 20.72 7.90
N GLN A 242 11.12 21.37 6.76
CA GLN A 242 10.13 22.30 6.20
C GLN A 242 8.85 21.60 5.74
N THR A 243 8.93 20.36 5.28
CA THR A 243 7.77 19.57 4.81
C THR A 243 7.12 18.75 5.92
N LEU A 244 7.80 18.56 7.05
CA LEU A 244 7.37 17.67 8.13
C LEU A 244 5.95 17.95 8.63
N SER A 245 5.62 19.21 8.88
CA SER A 245 4.30 19.59 9.38
C SER A 245 3.20 19.19 8.40
N ARG A 246 3.41 19.39 7.09
CA ARG A 246 2.46 19.00 6.06
C ARG A 246 2.33 17.47 5.98
N THR A 247 3.44 16.75 5.95
CA THR A 247 3.46 15.29 5.93
C THR A 247 2.72 14.69 7.13
N ILE A 248 2.99 15.19 8.35
CA ILE A 248 2.30 14.72 9.56
C ILE A 248 0.81 15.03 9.50
N MET A 249 0.41 16.23 9.12
CA MET A 249 -1.00 16.62 9.09
C MET A 249 -1.79 15.81 8.05
N THR A 250 -1.24 15.63 6.84
CA THR A 250 -1.90 14.84 5.80
C THR A 250 -2.00 13.36 6.19
N SER A 251 -0.95 12.80 6.77
CA SER A 251 -0.96 11.41 7.23
C SER A 251 -1.91 11.20 8.40
N ALA A 252 -1.87 12.09 9.41
CA ALA A 252 -2.73 11.98 10.58
C ALA A 252 -4.22 12.08 10.21
N THR A 253 -4.60 13.03 9.36
CA THR A 253 -5.99 13.17 8.90
C THR A 253 -6.45 11.96 8.10
N THR A 254 -5.63 11.44 7.20
CA THR A 254 -5.93 10.24 6.42
C THR A 254 -6.06 9.02 7.33
N LEU A 255 -5.09 8.80 8.22
CA LEU A 255 -5.13 7.68 9.16
C LEU A 255 -6.34 7.74 10.09
N LEU A 256 -6.74 8.94 10.53
CA LEU A 256 -7.94 9.11 11.35
C LEU A 256 -9.20 8.66 10.60
N VAL A 257 -9.38 9.12 9.36
CA VAL A 257 -10.53 8.75 8.53
C VAL A 257 -10.55 7.24 8.27
N VAL A 258 -9.41 6.69 7.89
CA VAL A 258 -9.30 5.25 7.60
C VAL A 258 -9.47 4.40 8.86
N LEU A 259 -9.03 4.89 10.02
CA LEU A 259 -9.28 4.24 11.31
C LEU A 259 -10.78 4.20 11.64
N MET A 260 -11.51 5.30 11.40
CA MET A 260 -12.96 5.32 11.57
C MET A 260 -13.65 4.34 10.61
N LEU A 261 -13.15 4.26 9.37
CA LEU A 261 -13.63 3.28 8.41
C LEU A 261 -13.36 1.83 8.87
N TYR A 262 -12.21 1.56 9.48
CA TYR A 262 -11.88 0.26 10.06
C TYR A 262 -12.83 -0.13 11.21
N ILE A 263 -13.17 0.83 12.07
CA ILE A 263 -14.02 0.59 13.25
C ILE A 263 -15.50 0.46 12.85
N PHE A 264 -15.99 1.33 11.97
CA PHE A 264 -17.40 1.47 11.65
C PHE A 264 -17.80 0.95 10.27
N GLY A 265 -16.85 0.64 9.39
CA GLY A 265 -17.10 0.25 7.99
C GLY A 265 -17.62 -1.18 7.80
N GLY A 266 -17.70 -1.98 8.88
CA GLY A 266 -18.13 -3.37 8.81
C GLY A 266 -17.05 -4.31 8.22
N GLU A 267 -17.37 -5.60 8.21
CA GLU A 267 -16.40 -6.64 7.83
C GLU A 267 -15.91 -6.51 6.37
N MET A 268 -16.77 -6.04 5.46
CA MET A 268 -16.40 -5.87 4.05
C MET A 268 -15.27 -4.85 3.81
N LEU A 269 -15.20 -3.82 4.66
CA LEU A 269 -14.20 -2.75 4.51
C LEU A 269 -13.00 -2.91 5.43
N LYS A 270 -12.98 -3.94 6.29
CA LYS A 270 -11.87 -4.18 7.22
C LYS A 270 -10.55 -4.42 6.50
N GLY A 271 -10.54 -5.28 5.48
CA GLY A 271 -9.35 -5.58 4.70
C GLY A 271 -8.80 -4.33 4.01
N PHE A 272 -9.67 -3.60 3.30
CA PHE A 272 -9.33 -2.32 2.67
C PHE A 272 -8.74 -1.33 3.67
N SER A 273 -9.44 -1.09 4.78
CA SER A 273 -9.02 -0.12 5.79
C SER A 273 -7.70 -0.52 6.44
N LEU A 274 -7.52 -1.81 6.74
CA LEU A 274 -6.27 -2.29 7.33
C LEU A 274 -5.08 -2.13 6.40
N ALA A 275 -5.23 -2.48 5.11
CA ALA A 275 -4.19 -2.28 4.11
C ALA A 275 -3.84 -0.79 3.96
N MET A 276 -4.83 0.10 3.99
CA MET A 276 -4.63 1.54 3.97
C MET A 276 -3.91 2.05 5.24
N LEU A 277 -4.31 1.60 6.43
CA LEU A 277 -3.65 1.98 7.68
C LEU A 277 -2.16 1.61 7.67
N ILE A 278 -1.84 0.40 7.24
CA ILE A 278 -0.46 -0.09 7.14
C ILE A 278 0.29 0.70 6.07
N GLY A 279 -0.25 0.77 4.87
CA GLY A 279 0.41 1.40 3.73
C GLY A 279 0.68 2.89 3.91
N VAL A 280 -0.28 3.65 4.45
CA VAL A 280 -0.12 5.08 4.74
C VAL A 280 0.90 5.31 5.86
N SER A 281 0.89 4.48 6.91
CA SER A 281 1.86 4.59 8.01
C SER A 281 3.29 4.33 7.52
N ILE A 282 3.49 3.27 6.73
CA ILE A 282 4.79 2.93 6.15
C ILE A 282 5.22 3.99 5.14
N GLY A 283 4.32 4.43 4.25
CA GLY A 283 4.58 5.44 3.23
C GLY A 283 5.01 6.78 3.81
N THR A 284 4.45 7.18 4.94
CA THR A 284 4.84 8.39 5.65
C THR A 284 6.30 8.33 6.15
N ILE A 285 6.72 7.18 6.64
CA ILE A 285 8.09 6.99 7.13
C ILE A 285 9.05 6.82 5.93
N SER A 286 8.64 6.09 4.90
CA SER A 286 9.48 5.79 3.74
C SER A 286 9.79 7.02 2.89
N SER A 287 8.86 7.98 2.79
CA SER A 287 9.11 9.25 2.09
C SER A 287 10.28 10.03 2.70
N ILE A 288 10.43 9.96 4.02
CA ILE A 288 11.53 10.61 4.74
C ILE A 288 12.83 9.79 4.66
N TYR A 289 12.76 8.51 5.04
CA TYR A 289 13.97 7.70 5.28
C TYR A 289 14.38 6.80 4.11
N VAL A 290 13.46 6.42 3.22
CA VAL A 290 13.82 5.61 2.05
C VAL A 290 14.05 6.49 0.84
N ALA A 291 13.05 7.26 0.42
CA ALA A 291 13.14 8.08 -0.79
C ALA A 291 14.26 9.13 -0.70
N SER A 292 14.24 9.94 0.36
CA SER A 292 15.18 11.07 0.52
C SER A 292 16.61 10.59 0.84
N ALA A 293 16.75 9.61 1.74
CA ALA A 293 18.06 9.10 2.09
C ALA A 293 18.72 8.35 0.91
N LEU A 294 17.94 7.62 0.12
CA LEU A 294 18.46 6.96 -1.07
C LEU A 294 18.95 7.97 -2.10
N ALA A 295 18.20 9.05 -2.35
CA ALA A 295 18.62 10.12 -3.25
C ALA A 295 19.96 10.74 -2.79
N LEU A 296 20.11 10.96 -1.48
CA LEU A 296 21.36 11.46 -0.89
C LEU A 296 22.51 10.46 -1.08
N LYS A 297 22.30 9.17 -0.82
CA LYS A 297 23.30 8.10 -0.98
C LYS A 297 23.71 7.90 -2.45
N LEU A 298 22.82 8.18 -3.40
CA LEU A 298 23.13 8.19 -4.82
C LEU A 298 23.98 9.39 -5.26
N GLY A 299 24.46 10.18 -4.31
CA GLY A 299 25.38 11.29 -4.56
C GLY A 299 24.70 12.52 -5.16
N MET A 300 23.49 12.84 -4.68
CA MET A 300 22.79 14.05 -5.09
C MET A 300 23.59 15.29 -4.73
N LYS A 301 23.82 16.14 -5.74
CA LYS A 301 24.56 17.40 -5.59
C LYS A 301 23.73 18.55 -6.17
N ARG A 302 24.08 19.75 -5.75
CA ARG A 302 23.44 20.97 -6.22
C ARG A 302 23.54 21.13 -7.75
N GLU A 303 24.67 20.79 -8.33
CA GLU A 303 24.92 20.88 -9.78
C GLU A 303 23.87 20.13 -10.61
N HIS A 304 23.34 19.02 -10.08
CA HIS A 304 22.31 18.23 -10.74
C HIS A 304 20.93 18.90 -10.77
N MET A 305 20.71 19.92 -9.93
CA MET A 305 19.44 20.62 -9.80
C MET A 305 19.41 21.97 -10.53
N ILE A 306 20.57 22.45 -10.97
CA ILE A 306 20.67 23.70 -11.73
C ILE A 306 20.43 23.36 -13.19
N GLN A 307 19.45 23.99 -13.82
CA GLN A 307 19.32 23.94 -15.27
C GLN A 307 20.58 24.53 -15.90
N GLN A 308 21.28 23.73 -16.67
CA GLN A 308 22.34 24.26 -17.51
C GLN A 308 21.72 25.35 -18.40
N LYS A 309 22.21 26.61 -18.27
CA LYS A 309 21.93 27.61 -19.28
C LYS A 309 22.49 27.03 -20.57
N VAL A 310 21.63 26.68 -21.49
CA VAL A 310 22.03 26.46 -22.88
C VAL A 310 22.50 27.81 -23.33
N GLU A 311 23.81 28.01 -23.41
CA GLU A 311 24.37 29.16 -24.12
C GLU A 311 23.83 29.08 -25.55
N LYS A 312 22.99 30.05 -25.90
CA LYS A 312 22.55 30.15 -27.28
C LYS A 312 23.82 30.38 -28.08
N GLU A 313 24.15 29.50 -29.00
CA GLU A 313 25.16 29.70 -30.00
C GLU A 313 24.94 31.09 -30.62
N GLY A 314 25.89 32.00 -30.43
CA GLY A 314 25.76 33.39 -30.88
C GLY A 314 25.65 34.44 -29.77
N ALA A 315 25.65 34.09 -28.46
CA ALA A 315 25.62 35.09 -27.37
C ALA A 315 26.89 35.97 -27.30
N ASP A 316 27.99 35.54 -27.89
CA ASP A 316 29.27 36.26 -27.93
C ASP A 316 29.55 37.01 -29.27
N GLN A 317 28.56 37.09 -30.16
CA GLN A 317 28.75 37.92 -31.34
C GLN A 317 28.59 39.39 -30.94
N PRO A 318 29.65 40.24 -31.19
CA PRO A 318 29.53 41.67 -30.96
C PRO A 318 28.38 42.20 -31.82
N SER A 319 27.46 42.95 -31.19
CA SER A 319 26.41 43.64 -31.91
C SER A 319 27.02 44.54 -32.96
N ILE A 320 26.96 44.15 -34.22
CA ILE A 320 27.24 45.02 -35.34
C ILE A 320 26.08 46.02 -35.39
N LEU A 321 26.25 47.15 -34.69
CA LEU A 321 25.39 48.31 -34.88
C LEU A 321 25.78 48.98 -36.17
N PRO A 322 24.82 49.38 -37.03
CA PRO A 322 25.12 50.14 -38.25
C PRO A 322 25.66 51.55 -38.01
#